data_d63c195bc91371b3a4af75cf04411aa4
#
_entry.id   d63c195bc91371b3a4af75cf04411aa4
#
_cell.length_a   1.000
_cell.length_b   1.000
_cell.length_c   1.000
_cell.angle_alpha   90.00
_cell.angle_beta   90.00
_cell.angle_gamma   90.00
#
_symmetry.space_group_name_H-M   'P 1'
#
loop_
_entity.id
_entity.type
_entity.pdbx_description
1 polymer ?
#
loop_
_entity_poly.entity_id
_entity_poly.type
_entity_poly.pdbx_seq_one_letter_code
_entity_poly.pdbx_strand_id
1 'polypeptide(L)'
;MKLHILSDLHLEFSKFEPHAIDADVIVLAGDITVGNKGVYWAREAFPNKPIIFVPGNHEFYGSRRPETLELLRIAGKQCNVQVLDNAEYILNGVRFLGCTLWTDFQLFGPSKKPDAMLQGQFFLNDFRVIKEVEHERFLPARSIELFEQSLAWLKAKLDEPFDGTTVVVTHHLPSKQSVVARFKDDIVSACFASELDYLFGKMDLWIHGHTHDNLDYEANGTRVICNPRGYVTMRGQENFDFNPKLVVDI
;
A
#
# COMPACT_ATOMS: atom_id res chain seq x y z
N MET A 1 17.36 1.76 12.47
CA MET A 1 17.32 1.01 11.18
C MET A 1 16.88 1.97 10.08
N LYS A 2 17.60 2.00 8.95
CA LYS A 2 17.30 2.90 7.82
C LYS A 2 16.39 2.22 6.81
N LEU A 3 15.20 2.76 6.60
CA LEU A 3 14.22 2.28 5.62
C LEU A 3 14.24 3.16 4.38
N HIS A 4 14.48 2.58 3.19
CA HIS A 4 14.25 3.25 1.91
C HIS A 4 12.82 2.98 1.45
N ILE A 5 12.01 4.04 1.34
CA ILE A 5 10.56 3.94 1.13
C ILE A 5 10.20 4.39 -0.28
N LEU A 6 9.54 3.51 -1.01
CA LEU A 6 9.00 3.74 -2.36
C LEU A 6 7.59 3.18 -2.47
N SER A 7 6.73 3.84 -3.23
CA SER A 7 5.42 3.31 -3.65
C SER A 7 5.02 3.82 -5.03
N ASP A 8 4.00 3.24 -5.61
CA ASP A 8 3.36 3.71 -6.84
C ASP A 8 4.36 3.98 -7.98
N LEU A 9 5.30 3.04 -8.18
CA LEU A 9 6.33 3.18 -9.21
C LEU A 9 5.78 3.02 -10.61
N HIS A 10 4.69 2.26 -10.77
CA HIS A 10 3.96 2.05 -12.01
C HIS A 10 4.87 1.76 -13.21
N LEU A 11 5.71 0.73 -13.05
CA LEU A 11 6.70 0.35 -14.08
C LEU A 11 6.06 -0.09 -15.39
N GLU A 12 4.77 -0.39 -15.39
CA GLU A 12 3.98 -0.67 -16.59
C GLU A 12 3.84 0.55 -17.50
N PHE A 13 4.00 1.78 -16.98
CA PHE A 13 3.94 3.01 -17.76
C PHE A 13 5.33 3.56 -18.10
N SER A 14 6.28 3.47 -17.16
CA SER A 14 7.62 4.03 -17.36
C SER A 14 8.65 3.35 -16.47
N LYS A 15 9.82 3.06 -17.02
CA LYS A 15 10.94 2.50 -16.25
C LYS A 15 11.31 3.41 -15.08
N PHE A 16 11.78 2.79 -14.01
CA PHE A 16 12.40 3.46 -12.88
C PHE A 16 13.74 2.80 -12.60
N GLU A 17 14.78 3.62 -12.53
CA GLU A 17 16.13 3.18 -12.18
C GLU A 17 16.40 3.61 -10.73
N PRO A 18 16.56 2.65 -9.81
CA PRO A 18 16.80 2.97 -8.42
C PRO A 18 18.19 3.56 -8.22
N HIS A 19 18.30 4.47 -7.28
CA HIS A 19 19.57 5.01 -6.84
C HIS A 19 20.27 4.07 -5.85
N ALA A 20 21.60 4.08 -5.84
CA ALA A 20 22.37 3.46 -4.76
C ALA A 20 22.17 4.28 -3.47
N ILE A 21 21.64 3.64 -2.43
CA ILE A 21 21.26 4.28 -1.17
C ILE A 21 21.76 3.46 0.00
N ASP A 22 22.25 4.15 1.03
CA ASP A 22 22.59 3.57 2.31
C ASP A 22 21.31 3.36 3.14
N ALA A 23 20.66 2.22 2.94
CA ALA A 23 19.50 1.78 3.69
C ALA A 23 19.68 0.33 4.14
N ASP A 24 19.09 -0.04 5.26
CA ASP A 24 19.11 -1.41 5.78
C ASP A 24 18.02 -2.28 5.15
N VAL A 25 16.85 -1.68 4.85
CA VAL A 25 15.67 -2.35 4.31
C VAL A 25 15.04 -1.49 3.22
N ILE A 26 14.54 -2.12 2.17
CA ILE A 26 13.71 -1.48 1.14
C ILE A 26 12.25 -1.79 1.45
N VAL A 27 11.41 -0.76 1.48
CA VAL A 27 9.95 -0.89 1.67
C VAL A 27 9.24 -0.42 0.40
N LEU A 28 8.50 -1.33 -0.20
CA LEU A 28 7.69 -1.11 -1.41
C LEU A 28 6.21 -1.18 -1.03
N ALA A 29 5.55 -0.04 -0.93
CA ALA A 29 4.20 0.08 -0.42
C ALA A 29 3.11 0.04 -1.53
N GLY A 30 3.24 -0.92 -2.44
CA GLY A 30 2.24 -1.23 -3.48
C GLY A 30 2.43 -0.46 -4.79
N ASP A 31 1.71 -0.93 -5.80
CA ASP A 31 1.66 -0.38 -7.15
C ASP A 31 3.04 -0.24 -7.81
N ILE A 32 3.84 -1.29 -7.67
CA ILE A 32 5.16 -1.35 -8.31
C ILE A 32 5.00 -1.65 -9.80
N THR A 33 4.18 -2.65 -10.14
CA THR A 33 3.73 -2.95 -11.51
C THR A 33 2.68 -4.05 -11.51
N VAL A 34 2.01 -4.24 -12.63
CA VAL A 34 0.98 -5.29 -12.80
C VAL A 34 1.55 -6.70 -12.62
N GLY A 35 0.84 -7.52 -11.87
CA GLY A 35 1.16 -8.92 -11.60
C GLY A 35 2.33 -9.08 -10.62
N ASN A 36 3.10 -10.16 -10.78
CA ASN A 36 4.24 -10.47 -9.90
C ASN A 36 5.59 -9.95 -10.41
N LYS A 37 5.62 -9.23 -11.51
CA LYS A 37 6.86 -8.70 -12.13
C LYS A 37 7.61 -7.74 -11.20
N GLY A 38 6.88 -7.00 -10.37
CA GLY A 38 7.44 -6.07 -9.39
C GLY A 38 8.37 -6.75 -8.38
N VAL A 39 8.09 -8.01 -8.02
CA VAL A 39 8.92 -8.79 -7.10
C VAL A 39 10.29 -9.13 -7.72
N TYR A 40 10.29 -9.55 -8.99
CA TYR A 40 11.54 -9.84 -9.71
C TYR A 40 12.35 -8.56 -9.92
N TRP A 41 11.69 -7.49 -10.38
CA TRP A 41 12.32 -6.18 -10.52
C TRP A 41 12.93 -5.70 -9.19
N ALA A 42 12.21 -5.82 -8.09
CA ALA A 42 12.69 -5.38 -6.78
C ALA A 42 14.01 -6.09 -6.40
N ARG A 43 14.12 -7.40 -6.67
CA ARG A 43 15.35 -8.14 -6.40
C ARG A 43 16.49 -7.75 -7.33
N GLU A 44 16.22 -7.47 -8.61
CA GLU A 44 17.24 -6.97 -9.54
C GLU A 44 17.72 -5.58 -9.15
N ALA A 45 16.78 -4.71 -8.77
CA ALA A 45 17.06 -3.33 -8.35
C ALA A 45 17.84 -3.24 -7.04
N PHE A 46 17.59 -4.17 -6.09
CA PHE A 46 18.17 -4.17 -4.75
C PHE A 46 18.73 -5.56 -4.38
N PRO A 47 19.80 -6.02 -5.06
CA PRO A 47 20.24 -7.43 -5.01
C PRO A 47 20.62 -7.95 -3.62
N ASN A 48 21.15 -7.08 -2.75
CA ASN A 48 21.71 -7.45 -1.46
C ASN A 48 20.94 -6.88 -0.25
N LYS A 49 19.74 -6.35 -0.48
CA LYS A 49 18.95 -5.74 0.61
C LYS A 49 17.76 -6.63 0.99
N PRO A 50 17.38 -6.70 2.27
CA PRO A 50 16.05 -7.13 2.68
C PRO A 50 15.00 -6.24 2.01
N ILE A 51 13.93 -6.85 1.49
CA ILE A 51 12.86 -6.14 0.80
C ILE A 51 11.53 -6.54 1.41
N ILE A 52 10.76 -5.56 1.83
CA ILE A 52 9.35 -5.67 2.21
C ILE A 52 8.52 -5.21 1.01
N PHE A 53 7.60 -6.03 0.55
CA PHE A 53 6.72 -5.76 -0.56
C PHE A 53 5.27 -5.93 -0.13
N VAL A 54 4.49 -4.88 -0.16
CA VAL A 54 3.04 -4.93 0.05
C VAL A 54 2.37 -4.76 -1.32
N PRO A 55 1.45 -5.63 -1.75
CA PRO A 55 0.73 -5.44 -3.00
C PRO A 55 -0.19 -4.23 -2.95
N GLY A 56 -0.25 -3.44 -4.02
CA GLY A 56 -1.30 -2.45 -4.25
C GLY A 56 -2.43 -3.03 -5.12
N ASN A 57 -3.32 -2.16 -5.59
CA ASN A 57 -4.41 -2.58 -6.47
C ASN A 57 -3.92 -2.89 -7.90
N HIS A 58 -2.88 -2.19 -8.40
CA HIS A 58 -2.34 -2.43 -9.74
C HIS A 58 -1.69 -3.80 -9.90
N GLU A 59 -1.13 -4.39 -8.85
CA GLU A 59 -0.64 -5.76 -8.90
C GLU A 59 -1.73 -6.73 -9.38
N PHE A 60 -3.01 -6.45 -9.12
CA PHE A 60 -4.14 -7.31 -9.48
C PHE A 60 -4.80 -6.97 -10.83
N TYR A 61 -4.37 -5.90 -11.52
CA TYR A 61 -4.99 -5.46 -12.76
C TYR A 61 -4.89 -6.49 -13.88
N GLY A 62 -6.00 -6.68 -14.59
CA GLY A 62 -6.11 -7.61 -15.72
C GLY A 62 -6.10 -9.10 -15.34
N SER A 63 -6.12 -9.42 -14.06
CA SER A 63 -5.95 -10.78 -13.56
C SER A 63 -6.97 -11.12 -12.45
N ARG A 64 -6.90 -12.35 -11.96
CA ARG A 64 -7.67 -12.80 -10.78
C ARG A 64 -6.86 -12.53 -9.53
N ARG A 65 -7.43 -11.73 -8.61
CA ARG A 65 -6.74 -11.32 -7.39
C ARG A 65 -6.18 -12.50 -6.56
N PRO A 66 -6.96 -13.57 -6.25
CA PRO A 66 -6.44 -14.68 -5.46
C PRO A 66 -5.25 -15.39 -6.10
N GLU A 67 -5.31 -15.62 -7.44
CA GLU A 67 -4.24 -16.25 -8.19
C GLU A 67 -2.99 -15.36 -8.24
N THR A 68 -3.19 -14.06 -8.46
CA THR A 68 -2.07 -13.11 -8.49
C THR A 68 -1.38 -13.01 -7.13
N LEU A 69 -2.15 -13.01 -6.04
CA LEU A 69 -1.57 -12.99 -4.70
C LEU A 69 -0.71 -14.24 -4.45
N GLU A 70 -1.16 -15.41 -4.90
CA GLU A 70 -0.35 -16.62 -4.77
C GLU A 70 0.92 -16.56 -5.64
N LEU A 71 0.83 -16.03 -6.86
CA LEU A 71 2.00 -15.81 -7.73
C LEU A 71 2.99 -14.81 -7.11
N LEU A 72 2.51 -13.76 -6.47
CA LEU A 72 3.35 -12.81 -5.72
C LEU A 72 4.09 -13.51 -4.57
N ARG A 73 3.40 -14.35 -3.78
CA ARG A 73 3.99 -15.12 -2.68
C ARG A 73 5.04 -16.13 -3.18
N ILE A 74 4.77 -16.81 -4.30
CA ILE A 74 5.72 -17.73 -4.92
C ILE A 74 6.96 -16.97 -5.39
N ALA A 75 6.79 -15.86 -6.11
CA ALA A 75 7.89 -15.00 -6.56
C ALA A 75 8.70 -14.45 -5.37
N GLY A 76 8.02 -14.04 -4.30
CA GLY A 76 8.64 -13.57 -3.06
C GLY A 76 9.59 -14.61 -2.46
N LYS A 77 9.14 -15.87 -2.36
CA LYS A 77 9.99 -16.98 -1.88
C LYS A 77 11.18 -17.23 -2.81
N GLN A 78 10.97 -17.22 -4.12
CA GLN A 78 12.03 -17.45 -5.11
C GLN A 78 13.10 -16.35 -5.09
N CYS A 79 12.68 -15.11 -4.89
CA CYS A 79 13.53 -13.93 -4.94
C CYS A 79 14.02 -13.47 -3.57
N ASN A 80 13.65 -14.14 -2.47
CA ASN A 80 13.90 -13.69 -1.10
C ASN A 80 13.39 -12.26 -0.85
N VAL A 81 12.15 -11.98 -1.30
CA VAL A 81 11.39 -10.75 -1.04
C VAL A 81 10.23 -11.09 -0.13
N GLN A 82 10.05 -10.32 0.94
CA GLN A 82 8.96 -10.53 1.89
C GLN A 82 7.68 -9.89 1.35
N VAL A 83 6.85 -10.69 0.70
CA VAL A 83 5.53 -10.24 0.21
C VAL A 83 4.53 -10.35 1.37
N LEU A 84 4.05 -9.19 1.84
CA LEU A 84 3.15 -9.09 2.98
C LEU A 84 1.75 -8.68 2.53
N ASP A 85 0.79 -9.58 2.72
CA ASP A 85 -0.65 -9.31 2.64
C ASP A 85 -1.35 -10.09 3.75
N ASN A 86 -1.77 -9.37 4.79
CA ASN A 86 -2.14 -9.87 6.11
C ASN A 86 -1.02 -10.77 6.68
N ALA A 87 0.22 -10.26 6.63
CA ALA A 87 1.40 -10.99 7.03
C ALA A 87 2.37 -10.12 7.82
N GLU A 88 3.11 -10.79 8.72
CA GLU A 88 4.12 -10.21 9.60
C GLU A 88 5.51 -10.66 9.17
N TYR A 89 6.48 -9.77 9.29
CA TYR A 89 7.90 -10.08 9.18
C TYR A 89 8.70 -9.35 10.24
N ILE A 90 9.58 -10.06 10.95
CA ILE A 90 10.44 -9.48 11.98
C ILE A 90 11.89 -9.52 11.50
N LEU A 91 12.55 -8.38 11.56
CA LEU A 91 13.96 -8.23 11.19
C LEU A 91 14.68 -7.31 12.18
N ASN A 92 15.73 -7.82 12.84
CA ASN A 92 16.60 -7.07 13.73
C ASN A 92 15.84 -6.23 14.79
N GLY A 93 14.80 -6.80 15.42
CA GLY A 93 13.99 -6.13 16.43
C GLY A 93 12.94 -5.15 15.90
N VAL A 94 12.74 -5.10 14.59
CA VAL A 94 11.65 -4.34 13.95
C VAL A 94 10.60 -5.31 13.42
N ARG A 95 9.34 -5.09 13.79
CA ARG A 95 8.17 -5.83 13.32
C ARG A 95 7.50 -5.07 12.18
N PHE A 96 7.42 -5.68 11.00
CA PHE A 96 6.69 -5.16 9.86
C PHE A 96 5.34 -5.89 9.74
N LEU A 97 4.25 -5.15 9.73
CA LEU A 97 2.89 -5.64 9.53
C LEU A 97 2.38 -5.12 8.19
N GLY A 98 2.13 -6.00 7.21
CA GLY A 98 1.80 -5.59 5.85
C GLY A 98 0.46 -6.13 5.35
N CYS A 99 -0.31 -5.28 4.66
CA CYS A 99 -1.51 -5.66 3.91
C CYS A 99 -1.86 -4.61 2.84
N THR A 100 -2.54 -5.03 1.76
CA THR A 100 -3.11 -4.08 0.77
C THR A 100 -4.07 -3.10 1.45
N LEU A 101 -4.76 -3.53 2.48
CA LEU A 101 -5.78 -2.89 3.30
C LEU A 101 -7.13 -2.78 2.57
N TRP A 102 -7.20 -2.23 1.34
CA TRP A 102 -8.44 -1.85 0.66
C TRP A 102 -9.20 -0.78 1.45
N THR A 103 -10.53 -0.62 1.24
CA THR A 103 -11.34 0.38 1.93
C THR A 103 -12.72 -0.13 2.33
N ASP A 104 -13.31 0.53 3.33
CA ASP A 104 -14.68 0.29 3.79
C ASP A 104 -15.71 1.27 3.22
N PHE A 105 -15.27 2.26 2.42
CA PHE A 105 -16.07 3.34 1.85
C PHE A 105 -16.78 4.22 2.89
N GLN A 106 -16.28 4.26 4.14
CA GLN A 106 -16.94 4.99 5.24
C GLN A 106 -16.22 6.28 5.64
N LEU A 107 -15.27 6.77 4.86
CA LEU A 107 -14.51 8.00 5.16
C LEU A 107 -15.40 9.22 5.49
N PHE A 108 -16.60 9.27 4.93
CA PHE A 108 -17.59 10.33 5.15
C PHE A 108 -18.79 9.85 6.00
N GLY A 109 -18.60 8.77 6.73
CA GLY A 109 -19.60 8.15 7.59
C GLY A 109 -20.53 7.16 6.86
N PRO A 110 -21.26 6.35 7.64
CA PRO A 110 -22.05 5.24 7.12
C PRO A 110 -23.19 5.66 6.19
N SER A 111 -23.75 6.87 6.35
CA SER A 111 -24.80 7.39 5.48
C SER A 111 -24.33 7.68 4.05
N LYS A 112 -23.03 7.95 3.85
CA LYS A 112 -22.42 8.21 2.54
C LYS A 112 -21.80 6.99 1.88
N LYS A 113 -21.70 5.86 2.60
CA LYS A 113 -21.13 4.62 2.09
C LYS A 113 -21.76 4.13 0.77
N PRO A 114 -23.11 4.10 0.60
CA PRO A 114 -23.70 3.66 -0.67
C PRO A 114 -23.31 4.55 -1.85
N ASP A 115 -23.27 5.86 -1.64
CA ASP A 115 -22.87 6.83 -2.66
C ASP A 115 -21.38 6.63 -3.04
N ALA A 116 -20.51 6.46 -2.05
CA ALA A 116 -19.08 6.21 -2.27
C ALA A 116 -18.84 4.90 -3.05
N MET A 117 -19.53 3.82 -2.68
CA MET A 117 -19.45 2.54 -3.40
C MET A 117 -19.90 2.68 -4.86
N LEU A 118 -20.99 3.41 -5.11
CA LEU A 118 -21.50 3.64 -6.45
C LEU A 118 -20.49 4.45 -7.29
N GLN A 119 -19.97 5.54 -6.75
CA GLN A 119 -18.96 6.37 -7.40
C GLN A 119 -17.67 5.58 -7.68
N GLY A 120 -17.18 4.82 -6.69
CA GLY A 120 -16.03 3.93 -6.87
C GLY A 120 -16.24 2.96 -8.02
N GLN A 121 -17.38 2.29 -8.06
CA GLN A 121 -17.69 1.31 -9.12
C GLN A 121 -17.72 1.94 -10.51
N PHE A 122 -18.08 3.22 -10.63
CA PHE A 122 -18.11 3.94 -11.90
C PHE A 122 -16.74 4.49 -12.31
N PHE A 123 -15.98 5.05 -11.38
CA PHE A 123 -14.78 5.82 -11.71
C PHE A 123 -13.48 5.03 -11.57
N LEU A 124 -13.41 4.04 -10.65
CA LEU A 124 -12.16 3.29 -10.43
C LEU A 124 -12.03 2.10 -11.38
N ASN A 125 -10.84 1.97 -11.94
CA ASN A 125 -10.50 0.83 -12.80
C ASN A 125 -10.51 -0.49 -12.04
N ASP A 126 -10.26 -0.48 -10.73
CA ASP A 126 -10.27 -1.67 -9.85
C ASP A 126 -11.52 -2.53 -10.12
N PHE A 127 -12.69 -1.90 -10.13
CA PHE A 127 -13.98 -2.58 -10.29
C PHE A 127 -14.31 -2.96 -11.74
N ARG A 128 -13.41 -2.62 -12.69
CA ARG A 128 -13.53 -2.96 -14.12
C ARG A 128 -12.55 -4.04 -14.55
N VAL A 129 -11.32 -4.00 -14.02
CA VAL A 129 -10.21 -4.82 -14.53
C VAL A 129 -9.74 -5.89 -13.57
N ILE A 130 -10.01 -5.80 -12.26
CA ILE A 130 -9.72 -6.86 -11.29
C ILE A 130 -10.85 -7.89 -11.30
N LYS A 131 -10.50 -9.17 -11.18
CA LYS A 131 -11.44 -10.30 -11.07
C LYS A 131 -11.18 -11.06 -9.77
N GLU A 132 -12.23 -11.66 -9.21
CA GLU A 132 -12.12 -12.56 -8.04
C GLU A 132 -12.09 -14.02 -8.47
N VAL A 133 -13.14 -14.50 -9.12
CA VAL A 133 -13.25 -15.85 -9.67
C VAL A 133 -13.59 -15.78 -11.16
N GLU A 134 -13.69 -16.92 -11.83
CA GLU A 134 -13.66 -17.03 -13.30
C GLU A 134 -14.47 -16.01 -14.11
N HIS A 135 -15.60 -15.57 -13.65
CA HIS A 135 -16.45 -14.60 -14.36
C HIS A 135 -16.91 -13.44 -13.48
N GLU A 136 -16.47 -13.40 -12.21
CA GLU A 136 -16.87 -12.38 -11.27
C GLU A 136 -15.88 -11.22 -11.28
N ARG A 137 -16.41 -10.01 -11.31
CA ARG A 137 -15.63 -8.79 -11.14
C ARG A 137 -15.35 -8.56 -9.66
N PHE A 138 -14.23 -7.95 -9.38
CA PHE A 138 -14.00 -7.32 -8.09
C PHE A 138 -15.03 -6.19 -7.90
N LEU A 139 -15.77 -6.21 -6.81
CA LEU A 139 -16.83 -5.24 -6.53
C LEU A 139 -16.54 -4.50 -5.22
N PRO A 140 -17.14 -3.31 -5.00
CA PRO A 140 -16.98 -2.58 -3.74
C PRO A 140 -17.31 -3.41 -2.49
N ALA A 141 -18.31 -4.28 -2.56
CA ALA A 141 -18.64 -5.20 -1.46
C ALA A 141 -17.45 -6.13 -1.12
N ARG A 142 -16.72 -6.59 -2.15
CA ARG A 142 -15.54 -7.44 -1.93
C ARG A 142 -14.37 -6.66 -1.34
N SER A 143 -14.17 -5.40 -1.75
CA SER A 143 -13.19 -4.50 -1.12
C SER A 143 -13.46 -4.37 0.40
N ILE A 144 -14.73 -4.19 0.78
CA ILE A 144 -15.13 -4.11 2.20
C ILE A 144 -14.79 -5.39 2.96
N GLU A 145 -15.12 -6.56 2.41
CA GLU A 145 -14.80 -7.84 3.06
C GLU A 145 -13.29 -8.01 3.28
N LEU A 146 -12.48 -7.63 2.28
CA LEU A 146 -11.02 -7.69 2.39
C LEU A 146 -10.48 -6.67 3.40
N PHE A 147 -11.04 -5.47 3.41
CA PHE A 147 -10.71 -4.46 4.42
C PHE A 147 -11.01 -4.97 5.83
N GLU A 148 -12.20 -5.52 6.07
CA GLU A 148 -12.59 -6.07 7.38
C GLU A 148 -11.66 -7.19 7.83
N GLN A 149 -11.27 -8.09 6.91
CA GLN A 149 -10.30 -9.15 7.19
C GLN A 149 -8.92 -8.58 7.56
N SER A 150 -8.43 -7.61 6.78
CA SER A 150 -7.13 -6.97 7.02
C SER A 150 -7.14 -6.17 8.31
N LEU A 151 -8.21 -5.43 8.58
CA LEU A 151 -8.36 -4.67 9.82
C LEU A 151 -8.42 -5.57 11.06
N ALA A 152 -9.18 -6.67 11.00
CA ALA A 152 -9.26 -7.64 12.10
C ALA A 152 -7.89 -8.26 12.39
N TRP A 153 -7.16 -8.66 11.35
CA TRP A 153 -5.81 -9.19 11.47
C TRP A 153 -4.83 -8.15 12.03
N LEU A 154 -4.83 -6.92 11.50
CA LEU A 154 -3.94 -5.85 11.94
C LEU A 154 -4.18 -5.50 13.42
N LYS A 155 -5.44 -5.39 13.84
CA LYS A 155 -5.80 -5.14 15.25
C LYS A 155 -5.28 -6.26 16.15
N ALA A 156 -5.51 -7.52 15.79
CA ALA A 156 -5.01 -8.65 16.55
C ALA A 156 -3.48 -8.59 16.70
N LYS A 157 -2.76 -8.28 15.61
CA LYS A 157 -1.31 -8.16 15.63
C LYS A 157 -0.80 -6.97 16.46
N LEU A 158 -1.49 -5.84 16.42
CA LEU A 158 -1.14 -4.67 17.21
C LEU A 158 -1.44 -4.86 18.71
N ASP A 159 -2.37 -5.74 19.06
CA ASP A 159 -2.67 -6.10 20.45
C ASP A 159 -1.71 -7.17 21.02
N GLU A 160 -0.92 -7.85 20.16
CA GLU A 160 0.15 -8.76 20.59
C GLU A 160 1.35 -7.93 21.12
N PRO A 161 1.81 -8.18 22.38
CA PRO A 161 2.98 -7.51 22.91
C PRO A 161 4.21 -7.71 22.01
N PHE A 162 4.95 -6.66 21.75
CA PHE A 162 6.19 -6.71 21.00
C PHE A 162 7.21 -5.74 21.61
N ASP A 163 8.38 -6.26 21.98
CA ASP A 163 9.48 -5.46 22.51
C ASP A 163 10.39 -5.02 21.35
N GLY A 164 10.00 -3.92 20.71
CA GLY A 164 10.71 -3.35 19.55
C GLY A 164 9.83 -2.41 18.75
N THR A 165 10.41 -1.84 17.70
CA THR A 165 9.72 -0.92 16.78
C THR A 165 8.71 -1.66 15.92
N THR A 166 7.50 -1.13 15.80
CA THR A 166 6.46 -1.66 14.92
C THR A 166 6.21 -0.71 13.74
N VAL A 167 6.34 -1.24 12.53
CA VAL A 167 6.06 -0.55 11.27
C VAL A 167 4.87 -1.20 10.59
N VAL A 168 3.82 -0.44 10.33
CA VAL A 168 2.69 -0.87 9.50
C VAL A 168 2.94 -0.39 8.07
N VAL A 169 2.75 -1.28 7.10
CA VAL A 169 2.86 -0.95 5.67
C VAL A 169 1.56 -1.35 4.98
N THR A 170 0.86 -0.36 4.45
CA THR A 170 -0.35 -0.61 3.65
C THR A 170 -0.21 0.02 2.26
N HIS A 171 -1.11 -0.33 1.34
CA HIS A 171 -1.20 0.43 0.10
C HIS A 171 -2.24 1.54 0.22
N HIS A 172 -3.47 1.21 0.64
CA HIS A 172 -4.51 2.22 0.85
C HIS A 172 -4.26 3.04 2.12
N LEU A 173 -4.84 4.24 2.15
CA LEU A 173 -4.61 5.26 3.16
C LEU A 173 -5.32 4.91 4.49
N PRO A 174 -4.64 5.07 5.64
CA PRO A 174 -5.22 4.76 6.95
C PRO A 174 -6.07 5.88 7.55
N SER A 175 -6.03 7.09 6.99
CA SER A 175 -6.58 8.27 7.64
C SER A 175 -7.08 9.29 6.63
N LYS A 176 -8.10 10.04 7.02
CA LYS A 176 -8.54 11.24 6.29
C LYS A 176 -7.44 12.32 6.23
N GLN A 177 -6.49 12.31 7.17
CA GLN A 177 -5.33 13.22 7.15
C GLN A 177 -4.39 12.92 5.96
N SER A 178 -4.39 11.68 5.46
CA SER A 178 -3.66 11.29 4.26
C SER A 178 -4.34 11.71 2.95
N VAL A 179 -5.56 12.23 3.00
CA VAL A 179 -6.24 12.78 1.82
C VAL A 179 -5.85 14.26 1.66
N VAL A 180 -5.21 14.59 0.53
CA VAL A 180 -4.76 15.96 0.25
C VAL A 180 -5.93 16.93 0.12
N ALA A 181 -5.67 18.22 0.39
CA ALA A 181 -6.70 19.25 0.54
C ALA A 181 -7.68 19.33 -0.65
N ARG A 182 -7.19 19.15 -1.90
CA ARG A 182 -8.02 19.21 -3.11
C ARG A 182 -9.07 18.11 -3.22
N PHE A 183 -8.92 17.00 -2.48
CA PHE A 183 -9.80 15.83 -2.50
C PHE A 183 -10.52 15.58 -1.17
N LYS A 184 -10.32 16.43 -0.14
CA LYS A 184 -10.86 16.20 1.22
C LYS A 184 -12.38 16.08 1.29
N ASP A 185 -13.09 16.70 0.35
CA ASP A 185 -14.56 16.70 0.30
C ASP A 185 -15.11 15.89 -0.88
N ASP A 186 -14.23 15.24 -1.66
CA ASP A 186 -14.63 14.38 -2.76
C ASP A 186 -15.03 12.99 -2.22
N ILE A 187 -16.26 12.57 -2.52
CA ILE A 187 -16.80 11.28 -2.09
C ILE A 187 -15.96 10.09 -2.57
N VAL A 188 -15.27 10.23 -3.71
CA VAL A 188 -14.39 9.22 -4.28
C VAL A 188 -13.19 8.95 -3.37
N SER A 189 -12.80 9.90 -2.51
CA SER A 189 -11.73 9.69 -1.54
C SER A 189 -12.00 8.55 -0.54
N ALA A 190 -13.27 8.19 -0.33
CA ALA A 190 -13.64 7.00 0.44
C ALA A 190 -13.26 5.67 -0.25
N CYS A 191 -12.87 5.71 -1.52
CA CYS A 191 -12.34 4.55 -2.24
C CYS A 191 -10.82 4.39 -2.03
N PHE A 192 -10.16 5.40 -1.46
CA PHE A 192 -8.71 5.47 -1.25
C PHE A 192 -8.35 5.33 0.23
N ALA A 193 -9.19 5.86 1.12
CA ALA A 193 -8.89 6.02 2.54
C ALA A 193 -10.00 5.48 3.44
N SER A 194 -9.58 5.00 4.62
CA SER A 194 -10.46 4.65 5.74
C SER A 194 -10.03 5.41 7.01
N GLU A 195 -10.90 5.56 7.99
CA GLU A 195 -10.58 6.25 9.25
C GLU A 195 -10.09 5.28 10.31
N LEU A 196 -8.76 5.10 10.39
CA LEU A 196 -8.10 4.21 11.35
C LEU A 196 -7.24 4.97 12.37
N ASP A 197 -7.45 6.27 12.53
CA ASP A 197 -6.70 7.15 13.46
C ASP A 197 -6.70 6.62 14.90
N TYR A 198 -7.74 5.86 15.28
CA TYR A 198 -7.84 5.23 16.60
C TYR A 198 -6.81 4.11 16.84
N LEU A 199 -6.10 3.65 15.80
CA LEU A 199 -4.99 2.71 15.91
C LEU A 199 -3.65 3.41 16.14
N PHE A 200 -3.54 4.70 15.84
CA PHE A 200 -2.31 5.46 16.02
C PHE A 200 -1.88 5.46 17.48
N GLY A 201 -0.57 5.40 17.73
CA GLY A 201 0.01 5.15 19.03
C GLY A 201 0.27 3.69 19.38
N LYS A 202 -0.24 2.73 18.55
CA LYS A 202 0.08 1.30 18.67
C LYS A 202 1.23 0.86 17.76
N MET A 203 1.72 1.74 16.92
CA MET A 203 2.88 1.55 16.04
C MET A 203 3.70 2.84 15.98
N ASP A 204 4.96 2.72 15.64
CA ASP A 204 5.89 3.86 15.53
C ASP A 204 5.78 4.54 14.16
N LEU A 205 5.61 3.74 13.11
CA LEU A 205 5.56 4.23 11.72
C LEU A 205 4.45 3.52 10.94
N TRP A 206 3.71 4.31 10.13
CA TRP A 206 2.78 3.82 9.12
C TRP A 206 3.21 4.30 7.75
N ILE A 207 3.51 3.37 6.84
CA ILE A 207 3.88 3.65 5.45
C ILE A 207 2.71 3.27 4.55
N HIS A 208 2.35 4.16 3.61
CA HIS A 208 1.32 3.83 2.61
C HIS A 208 1.66 4.41 1.23
N GLY A 209 0.84 4.10 0.22
CA GLY A 209 0.90 4.60 -1.15
C GLY A 209 -0.43 5.17 -1.61
N HIS A 210 -0.77 4.88 -2.87
CA HIS A 210 -2.08 5.02 -3.51
C HIS A 210 -2.54 6.45 -3.84
N THR A 211 -2.14 7.47 -3.08
CA THR A 211 -2.65 8.84 -3.27
C THR A 211 -1.91 9.66 -4.31
N HIS A 212 -0.75 9.21 -4.79
CA HIS A 212 0.17 9.92 -5.68
C HIS A 212 0.59 11.33 -5.21
N ASP A 213 0.49 11.58 -3.90
CA ASP A 213 0.97 12.80 -3.25
C ASP A 213 1.88 12.44 -2.07
N ASN A 214 2.96 13.19 -1.89
CA ASN A 214 3.85 12.98 -0.76
C ASN A 214 3.21 13.45 0.54
N LEU A 215 3.36 12.64 1.58
CA LEU A 215 2.89 12.95 2.92
C LEU A 215 3.92 12.52 3.96
N ASP A 216 4.10 13.34 4.97
CA ASP A 216 4.91 13.05 6.15
C ASP A 216 4.34 13.85 7.32
N TYR A 217 3.64 13.17 8.22
CA TYR A 217 3.02 13.79 9.38
C TYR A 217 3.04 12.86 10.58
N GLU A 218 2.83 13.42 11.77
CA GLU A 218 2.72 12.69 13.02
C GLU A 218 1.33 12.87 13.64
N ALA A 219 0.74 11.78 14.08
CA ALA A 219 -0.55 11.78 14.78
C ALA A 219 -0.54 10.72 15.89
N ASN A 220 -0.89 11.14 17.11
CA ASN A 220 -0.98 10.27 18.29
C ASN A 220 0.29 9.40 18.53
N GLY A 221 1.49 9.93 18.25
CA GLY A 221 2.76 9.21 18.42
C GLY A 221 3.09 8.22 17.29
N THR A 222 2.32 8.20 16.21
CA THR A 222 2.64 7.45 14.99
C THR A 222 3.03 8.41 13.89
N ARG A 223 4.21 8.23 13.27
CA ARG A 223 4.57 8.93 12.05
C ARG A 223 3.93 8.23 10.85
N VAL A 224 3.34 8.99 9.93
CA VAL A 224 2.72 8.47 8.71
C VAL A 224 3.45 9.01 7.50
N ILE A 225 3.89 8.14 6.60
CA ILE A 225 4.70 8.49 5.42
C ILE A 225 4.08 7.90 4.16
N CYS A 226 4.01 8.73 3.11
CA CYS A 226 3.70 8.33 1.74
C CYS A 226 4.71 8.96 0.79
N ASN A 227 5.36 8.16 -0.06
CA ASN A 227 6.36 8.61 -1.04
C ASN A 227 6.12 7.95 -2.40
N PRO A 228 5.02 8.29 -3.06
CA PRO A 228 4.63 7.69 -4.32
C PRO A 228 5.31 8.40 -5.50
N ARG A 229 5.70 7.61 -6.52
CA ARG A 229 6.16 8.19 -7.79
C ARG A 229 5.01 8.77 -8.60
N GLY A 230 3.87 8.08 -8.59
CA GLY A 230 2.73 8.36 -9.44
C GLY A 230 3.00 8.00 -10.92
N TYR A 231 2.02 8.26 -11.77
CA TYR A 231 2.15 7.96 -13.18
C TYR A 231 3.20 8.84 -13.86
N VAL A 232 4.00 8.21 -14.73
CA VAL A 232 4.91 8.92 -15.63
C VAL A 232 4.46 8.62 -17.06
N THR A 233 3.95 9.63 -17.73
CA THR A 233 3.38 9.56 -19.07
C THR A 233 4.11 10.53 -20.02
N MET A 234 3.68 10.57 -21.27
CA MET A 234 4.19 11.59 -22.22
C MET A 234 3.91 13.04 -21.77
N ARG A 235 2.99 13.25 -20.81
CA ARG A 235 2.68 14.58 -20.23
C ARG A 235 3.62 14.94 -19.07
N GLY A 236 4.49 14.04 -18.67
CA GLY A 236 5.41 14.18 -17.53
C GLY A 236 5.07 13.26 -16.36
N GLN A 237 5.74 13.48 -15.25
CA GLN A 237 5.53 12.81 -13.98
C GLN A 237 4.37 13.49 -13.24
N GLU A 238 3.49 12.69 -12.65
CA GLU A 238 2.32 13.18 -11.92
C GLU A 238 2.72 13.82 -10.59
N ASN A 239 3.54 13.12 -9.80
CA ASN A 239 4.01 13.61 -8.51
C ASN A 239 5.42 14.22 -8.63
N PHE A 240 5.50 15.55 -8.62
CA PHE A 240 6.78 16.28 -8.69
C PHE A 240 7.56 16.25 -7.36
N ASP A 241 6.90 15.94 -6.24
CA ASP A 241 7.52 15.89 -4.91
C ASP A 241 8.09 14.50 -4.57
N PHE A 242 7.95 13.52 -5.46
CA PHE A 242 8.51 12.19 -5.27
C PHE A 242 10.02 12.25 -4.98
N ASN A 243 10.41 11.69 -3.85
CA ASN A 243 11.83 11.59 -3.49
C ASN A 243 12.35 10.16 -3.72
N PRO A 244 13.06 9.90 -4.84
CA PRO A 244 13.58 8.56 -5.14
C PRO A 244 14.68 8.10 -4.18
N LYS A 245 15.09 8.96 -3.24
CA LYS A 245 16.15 8.71 -2.25
C LYS A 245 15.65 8.81 -0.82
N LEU A 246 14.34 8.78 -0.59
CA LEU A 246 13.79 8.91 0.76
C LEU A 246 14.27 7.75 1.65
N VAL A 247 15.02 8.10 2.68
CA VAL A 247 15.44 7.19 3.77
C VAL A 247 14.93 7.72 5.09
N VAL A 248 14.34 6.84 5.88
CA VAL A 248 13.79 7.15 7.21
C VAL A 248 14.51 6.30 8.24
N ASP A 249 15.01 6.93 9.29
CA ASP A 249 15.57 6.25 10.47
C ASP A 249 14.46 5.94 11.46
N ILE A 250 14.44 4.69 11.95
CA ILE A 250 13.54 4.19 12.99
C ILE A 250 14.30 3.50 14.11
#